data_025ff6271c54f802fa6afe92ab5a9a58
#
_entry.id   025ff6271c54f802fa6afe92ab5a9a58
#
_cell.length_a   1.000
_cell.length_b   1.000
_cell.length_c   1.000
_cell.angle_alpha   90.00
_cell.angle_beta   90.00
_cell.angle_gamma   90.00
#
_symmetry.space_group_name_H-M   'P 1'
#
loop_
_entity.id
_entity.type
_entity.pdbx_description
1 polymer ?
#
loop_
_entity_poly.entity_id
_entity_poly.type
_entity_poly.pdbx_seq_one_letter_code
_entity_poly.pdbx_strand_id
1 'polypeptide(L)'
;MRILLVNCSPVRNGATAEIVKLARAFLSGDADLRSVCIDDYHIGFCKGCRSCHATAECVQKDDVPELMSQYEWADVIVSVSPSYWADVPGQFKAFIDRCTPWCNTHEPHASISGGKRGYTIALRTGPSMRECSRIIETIEHFYGHLEIQPKGSLGLCSIEYKEAL
;
A
#
# COMPACT_ATOMS: atom_id res chain seq x y z
N MET A 1 -18.71 -4.89 -5.24
CA MET A 1 -17.25 -5.08 -5.18
C MET A 1 -16.65 -3.98 -4.29
N ARG A 2 -15.85 -4.34 -3.30
CA ARG A 2 -15.24 -3.40 -2.35
C ARG A 2 -13.81 -3.08 -2.79
N ILE A 3 -13.51 -1.80 -3.00
CA ILE A 3 -12.20 -1.36 -3.51
C ILE A 3 -11.58 -0.39 -2.50
N LEU A 4 -10.35 -0.67 -2.10
CA LEU A 4 -9.50 0.20 -1.29
C LEU A 4 -8.48 0.91 -2.18
N LEU A 5 -8.49 2.23 -2.17
CA LEU A 5 -7.49 3.08 -2.80
C LEU A 5 -6.52 3.59 -1.72
N VAL A 6 -5.24 3.27 -1.84
CA VAL A 6 -4.23 3.61 -0.84
C VAL A 6 -3.28 4.67 -1.41
N ASN A 7 -3.34 5.89 -0.87
CA ASN A 7 -2.29 6.88 -1.09
C ASN A 7 -1.10 6.55 -0.19
N CYS A 8 -0.05 5.97 -0.76
CA CYS A 8 1.18 5.59 -0.06
C CYS A 8 2.12 6.79 0.24
N SER A 9 1.77 7.99 -0.26
CA SER A 9 2.52 9.22 -0.01
C SER A 9 2.08 9.89 1.30
N PRO A 10 3.02 10.49 2.06
CA PRO A 10 2.65 11.38 3.16
C PRO A 10 2.07 12.72 2.69
N VAL A 11 2.12 13.01 1.39
CA VAL A 11 1.62 14.28 0.82
C VAL A 11 0.15 14.12 0.46
N ARG A 12 -0.72 14.75 1.26
CA ARG A 12 -2.19 14.62 1.17
C ARG A 12 -2.82 15.24 -0.10
N ASN A 13 -2.12 16.16 -0.75
CA ASN A 13 -2.61 16.91 -1.93
C ASN A 13 -1.64 16.86 -3.12
N GLY A 14 -0.73 15.88 -3.13
CA GLY A 14 0.23 15.66 -4.22
C GLY A 14 -0.35 14.85 -5.38
N ALA A 15 0.51 14.52 -6.36
CA ALA A 15 0.13 13.77 -7.56
C ALA A 15 -0.50 12.40 -7.24
N THR A 16 0.00 11.67 -6.24
CA THR A 16 -0.60 10.39 -5.81
C THR A 16 -2.03 10.57 -5.29
N ALA A 17 -2.29 11.61 -4.52
CA ALA A 17 -3.63 11.93 -4.03
C ALA A 17 -4.58 12.28 -5.18
N GLU A 18 -4.11 12.99 -6.20
CA GLU A 18 -4.91 13.30 -7.39
C GLU A 18 -5.24 12.04 -8.18
N ILE A 19 -4.29 11.11 -8.36
CA ILE A 19 -4.57 9.80 -8.99
C ILE A 19 -5.63 9.02 -8.20
N VAL A 20 -5.54 8.99 -6.87
CA VAL A 20 -6.57 8.34 -6.03
C VAL A 20 -7.93 8.99 -6.24
N LYS A 21 -7.99 10.31 -6.35
CA LYS A 21 -9.25 11.05 -6.62
C LYS A 21 -9.81 10.74 -8.01
N LEU A 22 -8.95 10.72 -9.05
CA LEU A 22 -9.35 10.36 -10.42
C LEU A 22 -9.85 8.91 -10.49
N ALA A 23 -9.12 7.97 -9.86
CA ALA A 23 -9.54 6.57 -9.78
C ALA A 23 -10.89 6.43 -9.06
N ARG A 24 -11.10 7.16 -7.97
CA ARG A 24 -12.38 7.18 -7.25
C ARG A 24 -13.52 7.70 -8.13
N ALA A 25 -13.31 8.78 -8.86
CA ALA A 25 -14.31 9.34 -9.77
C ALA A 25 -14.68 8.37 -10.90
N PHE A 26 -13.67 7.70 -11.46
CA PHE A 26 -13.86 6.73 -12.55
C PHE A 26 -14.60 5.46 -12.08
N LEU A 27 -14.32 4.98 -10.86
CA LEU A 27 -14.85 3.72 -10.32
C LEU A 27 -16.18 3.88 -9.56
N SER A 28 -16.74 5.08 -9.47
CA SER A 28 -17.87 5.42 -8.59
C SER A 28 -19.25 4.82 -8.98
N GLY A 29 -19.35 4.04 -10.07
CA GLY A 29 -20.65 3.51 -10.55
C GLY A 29 -21.15 2.28 -9.79
N ASP A 30 -20.31 1.23 -9.66
CA ASP A 30 -20.73 -0.11 -9.23
C ASP A 30 -19.90 -0.69 -8.06
N ALA A 31 -19.08 0.13 -7.41
CA ALA A 31 -18.19 -0.33 -6.36
C ALA A 31 -18.37 0.46 -5.05
N ASP A 32 -18.24 -0.25 -3.94
CA ASP A 32 -18.08 0.38 -2.63
C ASP A 32 -16.60 0.79 -2.47
N LEU A 33 -16.36 2.10 -2.42
CA LEU A 33 -15.03 2.69 -2.49
C LEU A 33 -14.60 3.28 -1.15
N ARG A 34 -13.46 2.84 -0.64
CA ARG A 34 -12.73 3.53 0.43
C ARG A 34 -11.40 4.06 -0.09
N SER A 35 -10.97 5.19 0.44
CA SER A 35 -9.64 5.73 0.20
C SER A 35 -8.98 6.09 1.52
N VAL A 36 -7.71 5.74 1.65
CA VAL A 36 -6.89 6.03 2.82
C VAL A 36 -5.59 6.71 2.39
N CYS A 37 -5.06 7.58 3.24
CA CYS A 37 -3.73 8.15 3.09
C CYS A 37 -2.85 7.59 4.22
N ILE A 38 -1.64 7.15 3.88
CA ILE A 38 -0.71 6.60 4.89
C ILE A 38 -0.43 7.59 6.03
N ASP A 39 -0.49 8.89 5.73
CA ASP A 39 -0.26 9.97 6.70
C ASP A 39 -1.44 10.19 7.68
N ASP A 40 -2.56 9.49 7.49
CA ASP A 40 -3.68 9.52 8.44
C ASP A 40 -3.45 8.60 9.66
N TYR A 41 -2.42 7.73 9.60
CA TYR A 41 -2.15 6.69 10.58
C TYR A 41 -0.85 6.92 11.32
N HIS A 42 -0.89 6.78 12.64
CA HIS A 42 0.31 6.76 13.45
C HIS A 42 0.95 5.36 13.42
N ILE A 43 2.08 5.23 12.75
CA ILE A 43 2.78 3.96 12.53
C ILE A 43 4.21 4.05 13.07
N GLY A 44 4.49 3.32 14.14
CA GLY A 44 5.83 3.20 14.68
C GLY A 44 6.72 2.27 13.85
N PHE A 45 8.04 2.50 13.84
CA PHE A 45 8.97 1.62 13.15
C PHE A 45 9.04 0.23 13.78
N CYS A 46 9.21 -0.80 12.95
CA CYS A 46 9.43 -2.17 13.44
C CYS A 46 10.71 -2.24 14.28
N LYS A 47 10.63 -2.83 15.48
CA LYS A 47 11.77 -3.00 16.40
C LYS A 47 12.56 -4.29 16.17
N GLY A 48 12.13 -5.15 15.26
CA GLY A 48 12.77 -6.43 14.99
C GLY A 48 12.73 -7.42 16.17
N CYS A 49 11.83 -7.23 17.14
CA CYS A 49 11.78 -8.03 18.37
C CYS A 49 11.26 -9.46 18.17
N ARG A 50 10.65 -9.77 17.02
CA ARG A 50 10.09 -11.08 16.63
C ARG A 50 9.00 -11.64 17.56
N SER A 51 8.42 -10.86 18.47
CA SER A 51 7.31 -11.32 19.31
C SER A 51 6.12 -11.81 18.46
N CYS A 52 5.86 -11.17 17.31
CA CYS A 52 4.80 -11.56 16.39
C CYS A 52 4.97 -12.97 15.80
N HIS A 53 6.19 -13.52 15.73
CA HIS A 53 6.42 -14.90 15.30
C HIS A 53 5.90 -15.94 16.32
N ALA A 54 5.69 -15.56 17.56
CA ALA A 54 5.13 -16.42 18.59
C ALA A 54 3.63 -16.23 18.84
N THR A 55 3.11 -15.04 18.54
CA THR A 55 1.75 -14.64 18.95
C THR A 55 0.84 -14.23 17.80
N ALA A 56 1.37 -14.10 16.57
CA ALA A 56 0.70 -13.47 15.44
C ALA A 56 0.24 -12.02 15.70
N GLU A 57 0.79 -11.36 16.73
CA GLU A 57 0.43 -9.99 17.11
C GLU A 57 1.67 -9.13 17.35
N CYS A 58 1.58 -7.85 16.99
CA CYS A 58 2.63 -6.89 17.29
C CYS A 58 2.49 -6.35 18.71
N VAL A 59 3.64 -6.21 19.41
CA VAL A 59 3.67 -5.63 20.76
C VAL A 59 3.44 -4.12 20.77
N GLN A 60 3.65 -3.45 19.64
CA GLN A 60 3.40 -2.01 19.53
C GLN A 60 1.90 -1.74 19.35
N LYS A 61 1.40 -0.73 20.05
CA LYS A 61 -0.01 -0.31 20.02
C LYS A 61 -0.08 1.01 19.26
N ASP A 62 -0.43 0.91 18.00
CA ASP A 62 -0.60 2.04 17.07
C ASP A 62 -1.66 1.66 16.00
N ASP A 63 -1.75 2.43 14.91
CA ASP A 63 -2.85 2.34 13.96
C ASP A 63 -2.64 1.26 12.86
N VAL A 64 -1.58 0.44 12.95
CA VAL A 64 -1.35 -0.65 11.98
C VAL A 64 -2.53 -1.63 11.91
N PRO A 65 -3.13 -2.11 13.02
CA PRO A 65 -4.30 -2.98 12.94
C PRO A 65 -5.51 -2.30 12.29
N GLU A 66 -5.70 -1.00 12.51
CA GLU A 66 -6.77 -0.23 11.88
C GLU A 66 -6.59 -0.16 10.37
N LEU A 67 -5.38 0.17 9.89
CA LEU A 67 -5.08 0.17 8.46
C LEU A 67 -5.22 -1.24 7.86
N MET A 68 -4.77 -2.29 8.55
CA MET A 68 -4.96 -3.67 8.09
C MET A 68 -6.45 -4.06 8.01
N SER A 69 -7.31 -3.50 8.85
CA SER A 69 -8.75 -3.72 8.74
C SER A 69 -9.35 -3.20 7.43
N GLN A 70 -8.76 -2.15 6.83
CA GLN A 70 -9.15 -1.66 5.50
C GLN A 70 -8.71 -2.65 4.40
N TYR A 71 -7.53 -3.26 4.54
CA TYR A 71 -7.08 -4.32 3.64
C TYR A 71 -7.98 -5.55 3.74
N GLU A 72 -8.37 -5.94 4.96
CA GLU A 72 -9.33 -7.04 5.19
C GLU A 72 -10.69 -6.77 4.55
N TRP A 73 -11.22 -5.56 4.69
CA TRP A 73 -12.50 -5.17 4.12
C TRP A 73 -12.52 -5.26 2.59
N ALA A 74 -11.42 -4.98 1.90
CA ALA A 74 -11.37 -4.83 0.44
C ALA A 74 -11.34 -6.18 -0.30
N ASP A 75 -11.99 -6.26 -1.45
CA ASP A 75 -11.83 -7.33 -2.45
C ASP A 75 -10.71 -6.96 -3.45
N VAL A 76 -10.50 -5.66 -3.66
CA VAL A 76 -9.46 -5.10 -4.55
C VAL A 76 -8.72 -3.99 -3.81
N ILE A 77 -7.38 -4.01 -3.89
CA ILE A 77 -6.52 -2.99 -3.32
C ILE A 77 -5.73 -2.32 -4.47
N VAL A 78 -5.75 -0.99 -4.51
CA VAL A 78 -4.95 -0.18 -5.44
C VAL A 78 -4.00 0.69 -4.64
N SER A 79 -2.71 0.37 -4.65
CA SER A 79 -1.68 1.17 -4.00
C SER A 79 -1.07 2.16 -4.99
N VAL A 80 -1.10 3.44 -4.64
CA VAL A 80 -0.53 4.54 -5.44
C VAL A 80 0.66 5.13 -4.70
N SER A 81 1.87 4.95 -5.22
CA SER A 81 3.11 5.32 -4.54
C SER A 81 4.02 6.20 -5.39
N PRO A 82 4.56 7.29 -4.83
CA PRO A 82 5.63 8.03 -5.48
C PRO A 82 6.97 7.34 -5.23
N SER A 83 7.98 7.69 -6.03
CA SER A 83 9.38 7.30 -5.80
C SER A 83 10.03 8.20 -4.75
N TYR A 84 10.46 7.63 -3.65
CA TYR A 84 11.35 8.25 -2.68
C TYR A 84 12.68 7.49 -2.68
N TRP A 85 13.70 8.04 -3.39
CA TRP A 85 14.99 7.38 -3.55
C TRP A 85 14.90 5.96 -4.13
N ALA A 86 14.08 5.80 -5.18
CA ALA A 86 13.84 4.52 -5.87
C ALA A 86 13.18 3.44 -4.98
N ASP A 87 12.47 3.85 -3.94
CA ASP A 87 11.66 2.97 -3.09
C ASP A 87 10.35 3.67 -2.73
N VAL A 88 9.49 2.97 -2.00
CA VAL A 88 8.27 3.54 -1.44
C VAL A 88 8.60 4.57 -0.33
N PRO A 89 7.72 5.53 -0.02
CA PRO A 89 7.92 6.47 1.09
C PRO A 89 8.14 5.76 2.42
N GLY A 90 8.98 6.35 3.28
CA GLY A 90 9.34 5.78 4.58
C GLY A 90 8.14 5.44 5.47
N GLN A 91 7.07 6.24 5.42
CA GLN A 91 5.82 5.98 6.15
C GLN A 91 5.15 4.68 5.67
N PHE A 92 5.07 4.48 4.35
CA PHE A 92 4.50 3.27 3.79
C PHE A 92 5.44 2.06 3.99
N LYS A 93 6.76 2.27 3.92
CA LYS A 93 7.73 1.23 4.26
C LYS A 93 7.62 0.80 5.72
N ALA A 94 7.42 1.74 6.65
CA ALA A 94 7.18 1.42 8.06
C ALA A 94 5.92 0.54 8.22
N PHE A 95 4.84 0.82 7.49
CA PHE A 95 3.65 -0.03 7.47
C PHE A 95 3.98 -1.44 6.97
N ILE A 96 4.65 -1.56 5.82
CA ILE A 96 5.08 -2.86 5.27
C ILE A 96 5.87 -3.67 6.31
N ASP A 97 6.88 -3.07 6.95
CA ASP A 97 7.71 -3.72 7.95
C ASP A 97 6.90 -4.16 9.19
N ARG A 98 5.82 -3.44 9.51
CA ARG A 98 4.94 -3.74 10.63
C ARG A 98 3.86 -4.77 10.31
N CYS A 99 3.68 -5.13 9.03
CA CYS A 99 2.77 -6.19 8.61
C CYS A 99 3.31 -7.61 8.85
N THR A 100 4.49 -7.77 9.46
CA THR A 100 5.05 -9.08 9.81
C THR A 100 4.04 -10.02 10.51
N PRO A 101 3.14 -9.59 11.42
CA PRO A 101 2.14 -10.48 12.00
C PRO A 101 1.23 -11.19 10.98
N TRP A 102 1.01 -10.58 9.80
CA TRP A 102 0.17 -11.12 8.71
C TRP A 102 0.97 -11.80 7.60
N CYS A 103 2.29 -11.89 7.75
CA CYS A 103 3.16 -12.46 6.74
C CYS A 103 3.06 -13.99 6.72
N ASN A 104 2.79 -14.58 5.56
CA ASN A 104 2.63 -16.03 5.37
C ASN A 104 3.93 -16.84 5.41
N THR A 105 5.06 -16.24 5.83
CA THR A 105 6.38 -16.92 5.90
C THR A 105 6.69 -17.54 7.25
N HIS A 106 5.81 -17.41 8.24
CA HIS A 106 5.98 -18.00 9.57
C HIS A 106 4.64 -18.44 10.18
N GLU A 107 4.71 -19.33 11.16
CA GLU A 107 3.57 -19.76 11.96
C GLU A 107 3.86 -19.50 13.46
N PRO A 108 2.90 -19.04 14.26
CA PRO A 108 1.58 -18.59 13.81
C PRO A 108 1.64 -17.23 13.08
N HIS A 109 0.69 -16.98 12.18
CA HIS A 109 0.47 -15.65 11.59
C HIS A 109 -1.04 -15.33 11.57
N ALA A 110 -1.35 -14.03 11.61
CA ALA A 110 -2.68 -13.53 11.29
C ALA A 110 -2.88 -13.60 9.76
N SER A 111 -4.11 -13.79 9.32
CA SER A 111 -4.45 -13.79 7.90
C SER A 111 -5.51 -12.76 7.59
N ILE A 112 -5.55 -12.32 6.34
CA ILE A 112 -6.68 -11.59 5.78
C ILE A 112 -7.44 -12.52 4.83
N SER A 113 -8.73 -12.22 4.57
CA SER A 113 -9.58 -13.04 3.69
C SER A 113 -8.94 -13.25 2.33
N GLY A 114 -8.94 -14.48 1.85
CA GLY A 114 -8.32 -14.84 0.57
C GLY A 114 -9.05 -14.29 -0.66
N GLY A 115 -8.41 -14.45 -1.83
CA GLY A 115 -8.99 -14.07 -3.13
C GLY A 115 -8.91 -12.57 -3.47
N LYS A 116 -8.18 -11.80 -2.68
CA LYS A 116 -7.97 -10.36 -2.92
C LYS A 116 -7.08 -10.11 -4.15
N ARG A 117 -7.34 -9.02 -4.85
CA ARG A 117 -6.59 -8.60 -6.04
C ARG A 117 -5.87 -7.29 -5.76
N GLY A 118 -4.59 -7.22 -6.12
CA GLY A 118 -3.72 -6.06 -5.94
C GLY A 118 -3.40 -5.37 -7.27
N TYR A 119 -3.43 -4.06 -7.28
CA TYR A 119 -2.94 -3.21 -8.37
C TYR A 119 -1.99 -2.16 -7.83
N THR A 120 -0.97 -1.81 -8.60
CA THR A 120 0.04 -0.85 -8.20
C THR A 120 0.19 0.27 -9.22
N ILE A 121 0.14 1.52 -8.78
CA ILE A 121 0.49 2.69 -9.60
C ILE A 121 1.69 3.35 -8.96
N ALA A 122 2.81 3.40 -9.69
CA ALA A 122 4.05 4.02 -9.24
C ALA A 122 4.33 5.31 -10.02
N LEU A 123 4.71 6.37 -9.33
CA LEU A 123 5.02 7.68 -9.93
C LEU A 123 6.45 8.10 -9.64
N ARG A 124 7.05 8.80 -10.60
CA ARG A 124 8.32 9.49 -10.39
C ARG A 124 8.43 10.80 -11.19
N THR A 125 9.29 11.70 -10.73
CA THR A 125 9.55 12.99 -11.40
C THR A 125 10.47 12.84 -12.62
N GLY A 126 11.45 11.95 -12.58
CA GLY A 126 12.37 11.74 -13.71
C GLY A 126 11.79 10.84 -14.82
N PRO A 127 12.49 10.70 -15.98
CA PRO A 127 11.97 10.00 -17.16
C PRO A 127 12.17 8.48 -17.16
N SER A 128 12.98 7.92 -16.24
CA SER A 128 13.34 6.49 -16.28
C SER A 128 12.32 5.63 -15.53
N MET A 129 11.80 4.60 -16.17
CA MET A 129 10.89 3.60 -15.57
C MET A 129 11.54 2.75 -14.46
N ARG A 130 12.87 2.74 -14.36
CA ARG A 130 13.59 1.84 -13.43
C ARG A 130 13.16 1.98 -11.97
N GLU A 131 12.87 3.21 -11.52
CA GLU A 131 12.40 3.43 -10.15
C GLU A 131 10.95 3.00 -9.96
N CYS A 132 10.09 3.27 -10.95
CA CYS A 132 8.71 2.77 -10.92
C CYS A 132 8.68 1.24 -10.82
N SER A 133 9.55 0.54 -11.59
CA SER A 133 9.64 -0.92 -11.53
C SER A 133 10.02 -1.42 -10.13
N ARG A 134 10.97 -0.77 -9.46
CA ARG A 134 11.36 -1.14 -8.07
C ARG A 134 10.23 -0.96 -7.07
N ILE A 135 9.48 0.15 -7.18
CA ILE A 135 8.33 0.41 -6.31
C ILE A 135 7.25 -0.65 -6.54
N ILE A 136 6.98 -0.97 -7.80
CA ILE A 136 6.02 -2.02 -8.16
C ILE A 136 6.46 -3.36 -7.58
N GLU A 137 7.72 -3.76 -7.76
CA GLU A 137 8.29 -4.98 -7.18
C GLU A 137 8.16 -5.02 -5.66
N THR A 138 8.45 -3.91 -4.95
CA THR A 138 8.31 -3.81 -3.50
C THR A 138 6.85 -4.04 -3.05
N ILE A 139 5.89 -3.40 -3.73
CA ILE A 139 4.47 -3.50 -3.37
C ILE A 139 3.91 -4.88 -3.74
N GLU A 140 4.27 -5.44 -4.89
CA GLU A 140 3.83 -6.77 -5.30
C GLU A 140 4.43 -7.87 -4.41
N HIS A 141 5.68 -7.70 -3.95
CA HIS A 141 6.29 -8.57 -2.95
C HIS A 141 5.51 -8.51 -1.62
N PHE A 142 5.19 -7.31 -1.15
CA PHE A 142 4.35 -7.12 0.04
C PHE A 142 2.97 -7.79 -0.12
N TYR A 143 2.33 -7.62 -1.27
CA TYR A 143 1.06 -8.28 -1.58
C TYR A 143 1.18 -9.80 -1.51
N GLY A 144 2.25 -10.38 -2.07
CA GLY A 144 2.49 -11.82 -2.02
C GLY A 144 2.56 -12.37 -0.60
N HIS A 145 3.18 -11.63 0.33
CA HIS A 145 3.23 -12.02 1.74
C HIS A 145 1.87 -11.95 2.46
N LEU A 146 0.94 -11.15 1.96
CA LEU A 146 -0.43 -11.06 2.46
C LEU A 146 -1.43 -11.92 1.64
N GLU A 147 -0.95 -12.76 0.73
CA GLU A 147 -1.77 -13.57 -0.18
C GLU A 147 -2.73 -12.75 -1.07
N ILE A 148 -2.38 -11.48 -1.30
CA ILE A 148 -3.05 -10.62 -2.27
C ILE A 148 -2.44 -10.89 -3.66
N GLN A 149 -3.26 -11.23 -4.65
CA GLN A 149 -2.78 -11.55 -6.00
C GLN A 149 -2.52 -10.27 -6.80
N PRO A 150 -1.27 -9.96 -7.22
CA PRO A 150 -1.01 -8.88 -8.15
C PRO A 150 -1.72 -9.15 -9.49
N LYS A 151 -2.45 -8.18 -10.01
CA LYS A 151 -3.23 -8.28 -11.25
C LYS A 151 -2.85 -7.26 -12.32
N GLY A 152 -2.11 -6.24 -11.95
CA GLY A 152 -1.61 -5.24 -12.88
C GLY A 152 -0.91 -4.09 -12.20
N SER A 153 -0.06 -3.43 -12.97
CA SER A 153 0.69 -2.28 -12.47
C SER A 153 0.87 -1.23 -13.57
N LEU A 154 1.06 0.01 -13.16
CA LEU A 154 1.30 1.16 -14.03
C LEU A 154 2.43 2.02 -13.46
N GLY A 155 3.44 2.30 -14.27
CA GLY A 155 4.47 3.27 -13.96
C GLY A 155 4.22 4.59 -14.72
N LEU A 156 4.28 5.70 -14.01
CA LEU A 156 4.14 7.04 -14.56
C LEU A 156 5.44 7.83 -14.31
N CYS A 157 6.10 8.23 -15.39
CA CYS A 157 7.33 9.00 -15.36
C CYS A 157 7.09 10.47 -15.70
N SER A 158 8.02 11.33 -15.32
CA SER A 158 7.96 12.79 -15.58
C SER A 158 6.74 13.48 -14.94
N ILE A 159 6.27 12.92 -13.82
CA ILE A 159 5.19 13.50 -13.02
C ILE A 159 5.82 14.32 -11.89
N GLU A 160 6.10 15.60 -12.16
CA GLU A 160 6.71 16.49 -11.17
C GLU A 160 5.66 17.07 -10.22
N TYR A 161 4.51 17.44 -10.76
CA TYR A 161 3.38 17.97 -10.02
C TYR A 161 2.07 17.32 -10.48
N LYS A 162 1.02 17.47 -9.69
CA LYS A 162 -0.32 16.92 -10.01
C LYS A 162 -0.92 17.48 -11.32
N GLU A 163 -0.48 18.65 -11.75
CA GLU A 163 -0.88 19.31 -13.00
C GLU A 163 -0.34 18.58 -14.25
N ALA A 164 0.61 17.66 -14.08
CA ALA A 164 1.12 16.80 -15.15
C ALA A 164 0.27 15.53 -15.40
N LEU A 165 -0.79 15.34 -14.62
CA LEU A 165 -1.75 14.25 -14.76
C LEU A 165 -2.93 14.70 -15.61
#